data_736f6793e6fdceac368b41b74184169f
#
_entry.id   736f6793e6fdceac368b41b74184169f
#
_cell.length_a   1.000
_cell.length_b   1.000
_cell.length_c   1.000
_cell.angle_alpha   90.00
_cell.angle_beta   90.00
_cell.angle_gamma   90.00
#
_symmetry.space_group_name_H-M   'P 1'
#
loop_
_entity.id
_entity.type
_entity.pdbx_description
1 polymer ?
#
loop_
_entity_poly.entity_id
_entity_poly.type
_entity_poly.pdbx_seq_one_letter_code
_entity_poly.pdbx_strand_id
1 'polypeptide(L)'
;EVHEKFVTKSLSGKIKEELYHYTYDNITDYFDKMNRYTSEAANYYKLNNKKKLFLIFSFDSIFKFFKMYIIKLGFLDGYEGYLLAKLASIYVFIKYAKLKEKNEK
;
A
#
# COMPACT_ATOMS: atom_id res chain seq x y z
N GLU A 1 -8.90 -16.19 7.58
CA GLU A 1 -9.27 -16.24 8.95
C GLU A 1 -10.40 -15.34 9.33
N VAL A 2 -11.28 -15.86 10.16
CA VAL A 2 -12.48 -15.10 10.54
C VAL A 2 -12.08 -13.82 11.28
N HIS A 3 -11.16 -13.94 12.22
CA HIS A 3 -10.71 -12.79 12.99
C HIS A 3 -10.05 -11.75 12.09
N GLU A 4 -9.23 -12.21 11.19
CA GLU A 4 -8.53 -11.31 10.27
C GLU A 4 -9.52 -10.61 9.35
N LYS A 5 -10.50 -11.34 8.82
CA LYS A 5 -11.52 -10.75 7.99
C LYS A 5 -12.34 -9.74 8.75
N PHE A 6 -12.72 -10.07 9.99
CA PHE A 6 -13.47 -9.13 10.81
C PHE A 6 -12.68 -7.86 11.09
N VAL A 7 -11.43 -8.02 11.48
CA VAL A 7 -10.55 -6.88 11.75
C VAL A 7 -10.37 -6.05 10.49
N THR A 8 -10.13 -6.72 9.36
CA THR A 8 -9.96 -6.02 8.09
C THR A 8 -11.22 -5.26 7.71
N LYS A 9 -12.37 -5.87 7.86
CA LYS A 9 -13.64 -5.23 7.52
C LYS A 9 -13.93 -4.06 8.45
N SER A 10 -13.66 -4.24 9.73
CA SER A 10 -13.88 -3.22 10.73
C SER A 10 -12.87 -2.09 10.62
N LEU A 11 -11.61 -2.45 10.43
CA LEU A 11 -10.54 -1.47 10.32
C LEU A 11 -10.45 -0.79 8.97
N SER A 12 -10.96 -1.43 7.91
CA SER A 12 -10.82 -0.84 6.59
C SER A 12 -11.59 0.47 6.50
N GLY A 13 -12.70 0.60 7.22
CA GLY A 13 -13.41 1.87 7.28
C GLY A 13 -12.59 2.95 7.97
N LYS A 14 -11.99 2.61 9.11
CA LYS A 14 -11.16 3.55 9.85
C LYS A 14 -9.90 3.91 9.09
N ILE A 15 -9.23 2.91 8.54
CA ILE A 15 -8.00 3.13 7.80
C ILE A 15 -8.29 3.96 6.57
N LYS A 16 -9.40 3.69 5.90
CA LYS A 16 -9.80 4.44 4.74
C LYS A 16 -10.04 5.91 5.10
N GLU A 17 -10.72 6.15 6.23
CA GLU A 17 -10.94 7.51 6.69
C GLU A 17 -9.64 8.22 7.01
N GLU A 18 -8.72 7.54 7.67
CA GLU A 18 -7.43 8.11 8.00
C GLU A 18 -6.62 8.41 6.74
N LEU A 19 -6.63 7.50 5.78
CA LEU A 19 -5.95 7.73 4.51
C LEU A 19 -6.56 8.89 3.76
N TYR A 20 -7.88 8.99 3.78
CA TYR A 20 -8.56 10.15 3.18
C TYR A 20 -8.10 11.44 3.82
N HIS A 21 -8.01 11.43 5.14
CA HIS A 21 -7.58 12.60 5.88
C HIS A 21 -6.17 13.02 5.46
N TYR A 22 -5.26 12.06 5.41
CA TYR A 22 -3.89 12.34 5.02
C TYR A 22 -3.79 12.81 3.57
N THR A 23 -4.42 12.11 2.66
CA THR A 23 -4.31 12.44 1.24
C THR A 23 -5.05 13.71 0.91
N TYR A 24 -6.13 13.97 1.61
CA TYR A 24 -6.95 15.15 1.34
C TYR A 24 -6.30 16.40 1.94
N ASP A 25 -5.87 16.30 3.20
CA ASP A 25 -5.31 17.44 3.92
C ASP A 25 -3.83 17.65 3.66
N ASN A 26 -3.08 16.56 3.49
CA ASN A 26 -1.62 16.69 3.40
C ASN A 26 -0.96 15.47 2.76
N ILE A 27 -0.80 15.53 1.45
CA ILE A 27 -0.14 14.46 0.71
C ILE A 27 1.32 14.35 1.11
N THR A 28 1.96 15.46 1.44
CA THR A 28 3.36 15.46 1.86
C THR A 28 3.56 14.57 3.09
N ASP A 29 2.71 14.74 4.10
CA ASP A 29 2.79 13.89 5.29
C ASP A 29 2.53 12.43 4.97
N TYR A 30 1.62 12.16 4.07
CA TYR A 30 1.36 10.79 3.64
C TYR A 30 2.61 10.16 3.05
N PHE A 31 3.29 10.88 2.16
CA PHE A 31 4.51 10.37 1.54
C PHE A 31 5.64 10.20 2.53
N ASP A 32 5.76 11.10 3.51
CA ASP A 32 6.78 10.96 4.55
C ASP A 32 6.56 9.68 5.34
N LYS A 33 5.32 9.41 5.73
CA LYS A 33 4.99 8.19 6.46
C LYS A 33 5.16 6.96 5.60
N MET A 34 4.74 7.05 4.33
CA MET A 34 4.91 5.94 3.40
C MET A 34 6.38 5.60 3.23
N ASN A 35 7.21 6.62 3.09
CA ASN A 35 8.63 6.41 2.94
C ASN A 35 9.20 5.65 4.15
N ARG A 36 8.82 6.05 5.35
CA ARG A 36 9.29 5.38 6.56
C ARG A 36 8.75 3.97 6.67
N TYR A 37 7.45 3.77 6.44
CA TYR A 37 6.85 2.45 6.58
C TYR A 37 7.34 1.47 5.53
N THR A 38 7.57 1.93 4.30
CA THR A 38 8.09 1.03 3.27
C THR A 38 9.52 0.63 3.57
N SER A 39 10.31 1.52 4.17
CA SER A 39 11.67 1.19 4.58
C SER A 39 11.66 0.15 5.70
N GLU A 40 10.77 0.32 6.67
CA GLU A 40 10.64 -0.64 7.77
C GLU A 40 10.18 -2.01 7.27
N ALA A 41 9.23 -2.02 6.35
CA ALA A 41 8.73 -3.28 5.78
C ALA A 41 9.82 -3.97 4.98
N ALA A 42 10.62 -3.22 4.22
CA ALA A 42 11.71 -3.79 3.45
C ALA A 42 12.77 -4.39 4.37
N ASN A 43 13.08 -3.72 5.47
CA ASN A 43 14.02 -4.26 6.46
C ASN A 43 13.52 -5.57 7.05
N TYR A 44 12.24 -5.60 7.41
CA TYR A 44 11.63 -6.80 7.97
C TYR A 44 11.69 -7.95 6.98
N TYR A 45 11.36 -7.69 5.73
CA TYR A 45 11.38 -8.73 4.70
C TYR A 45 12.78 -9.23 4.43
N LYS A 46 13.76 -8.34 4.46
CA LYS A 46 15.14 -8.76 4.27
C LYS A 46 15.59 -9.66 5.41
N LEU A 47 15.25 -9.32 6.64
CA LEU A 47 15.60 -10.15 7.79
C LEU A 47 14.95 -11.53 7.71
N ASN A 48 13.83 -11.66 7.03
CA ASN A 48 13.15 -12.92 6.85
C ASN A 48 13.46 -13.58 5.51
N ASN A 49 14.51 -13.13 4.85
CA ASN A 49 14.99 -13.67 3.58
C ASN A 49 13.93 -13.65 2.48
N LYS A 50 13.03 -12.68 2.54
CA LYS A 50 12.00 -12.57 1.55
C LYS A 50 12.55 -11.89 0.30
N LYS A 51 12.16 -12.40 -0.87
CA LYS A 51 12.56 -11.84 -2.15
C LYS A 51 11.38 -11.89 -3.09
N LYS A 52 11.36 -10.97 -4.04
CA LYS A 52 10.30 -10.95 -5.03
C LYS A 52 10.87 -10.41 -6.34
N LEU A 53 10.56 -11.09 -7.43
CA LEU A 53 11.03 -10.66 -8.74
C LEU A 53 10.33 -9.36 -9.14
N PHE A 54 11.06 -8.53 -9.89
CA PHE A 54 10.55 -7.24 -10.32
C PHE A 54 9.22 -7.36 -11.05
N LEU A 55 9.10 -8.32 -11.96
CA LEU A 55 7.85 -8.49 -12.70
C LEU A 55 6.69 -8.83 -11.77
N ILE A 56 6.96 -9.66 -10.76
CA ILE A 56 5.92 -10.10 -9.84
C ILE A 56 5.43 -8.93 -8.99
N PHE A 57 6.35 -8.14 -8.42
CA PHE A 57 5.87 -7.06 -7.58
C PHE A 57 5.30 -5.89 -8.39
N SER A 58 5.67 -5.79 -9.67
CA SER A 58 5.00 -4.83 -10.56
C SER A 58 3.54 -5.23 -10.76
N PHE A 59 3.28 -6.52 -11.00
CA PHE A 59 1.92 -7.01 -11.10
C PHE A 59 1.15 -6.89 -9.79
N ASP A 60 1.83 -7.14 -8.66
CA ASP A 60 1.20 -6.97 -7.36
C ASP A 60 0.74 -5.54 -7.15
N SER A 61 1.55 -4.58 -7.56
CA SER A 61 1.21 -3.18 -7.42
C SER A 61 0.01 -2.82 -8.29
N ILE A 62 -0.02 -3.31 -9.54
CA ILE A 62 -1.16 -3.09 -10.43
C ILE A 62 -2.42 -3.75 -9.87
N PHE A 63 -2.28 -4.97 -9.37
CA PHE A 63 -3.40 -5.68 -8.76
C PHE A 63 -3.93 -4.93 -7.56
N LYS A 64 -3.04 -4.36 -6.74
CA LYS A 64 -3.44 -3.57 -5.58
C LYS A 64 -4.28 -2.36 -6.01
N PHE A 65 -3.88 -1.70 -7.10
CA PHE A 65 -4.64 -0.58 -7.62
C PHE A 65 -6.06 -1.01 -7.98
N PHE A 66 -6.18 -2.08 -8.77
CA PHE A 66 -7.50 -2.53 -9.19
C PHE A 66 -8.33 -3.01 -8.01
N LYS A 67 -7.70 -3.68 -7.07
CA LYS A 67 -8.40 -4.13 -5.88
C LYS A 67 -9.00 -2.96 -5.11
N MET A 68 -8.22 -1.91 -4.90
CA MET A 68 -8.70 -0.75 -4.16
C MET A 68 -9.72 0.04 -4.96
N TYR A 69 -9.48 0.21 -6.25
CA TYR A 69 -10.31 1.08 -7.07
C TYR A 69 -11.63 0.41 -7.44
N ILE A 70 -11.60 -0.88 -7.75
CA ILE A 70 -12.78 -1.59 -8.25
C ILE A 70 -13.44 -2.41 -7.14
N ILE A 71 -12.70 -3.33 -6.54
CA ILE A 71 -13.28 -4.25 -5.56
C ILE A 71 -13.71 -3.52 -4.29
N LYS A 72 -12.91 -2.56 -3.84
CA LYS A 72 -13.23 -1.75 -2.68
C LYS A 72 -14.06 -0.52 -3.02
N LEU A 73 -14.56 -0.45 -4.27
CA LEU A 73 -15.46 0.59 -4.73
C LEU A 73 -14.86 2.00 -4.65
N GLY A 74 -13.55 2.10 -4.81
CA GLY A 74 -12.90 3.41 -4.81
C GLY A 74 -13.39 4.32 -5.91
N PHE A 75 -13.85 3.73 -7.04
CA PHE A 75 -14.35 4.53 -8.15
C PHE A 75 -15.59 5.33 -7.79
N LEU A 76 -16.30 4.96 -6.72
CA LEU A 76 -17.47 5.71 -6.28
C LEU A 76 -17.10 7.01 -5.56
N ASP A 77 -15.84 7.13 -5.16
CA ASP A 77 -15.37 8.31 -4.44
C ASP A 77 -14.68 9.33 -5.35
N GLY A 78 -14.76 9.13 -6.65
CA GLY A 78 -14.19 10.08 -7.61
C GLY A 78 -12.70 10.20 -7.51
N TYR A 79 -12.20 11.44 -7.49
CA TYR A 79 -10.77 11.69 -7.46
C TYR A 79 -10.11 11.12 -6.22
N GLU A 80 -10.73 11.27 -5.07
CA GLU A 80 -10.15 10.79 -3.81
C GLU A 80 -10.00 9.27 -3.80
N GLY A 81 -10.98 8.56 -4.35
CA GLY A 81 -10.89 7.11 -4.46
C GLY A 81 -9.79 6.67 -5.40
N TYR A 82 -9.63 7.37 -6.52
CA TYR A 82 -8.56 7.09 -7.44
C TYR A 82 -7.20 7.36 -6.79
N LEU A 83 -7.08 8.49 -6.11
CA LEU A 83 -5.84 8.87 -5.44
C LEU A 83 -5.44 7.83 -4.41
N LEU A 84 -6.37 7.38 -3.57
CA LEU A 84 -6.08 6.36 -2.57
C LEU A 84 -5.63 5.05 -3.21
N ALA A 85 -6.30 4.64 -4.28
CA ALA A 85 -5.93 3.40 -4.98
C ALA A 85 -4.53 3.52 -5.57
N LYS A 86 -4.22 4.67 -6.14
CA LYS A 86 -2.91 4.91 -6.73
C LYS A 86 -1.83 4.90 -5.66
N LEU A 87 -2.10 5.57 -4.54
CA LEU A 87 -1.12 5.61 -3.44
C LEU A 87 -0.89 4.23 -2.84
N ALA A 88 -1.93 3.41 -2.71
CA ALA A 88 -1.78 2.05 -2.23
C ALA A 88 -0.92 1.21 -3.18
N SER A 89 -1.12 1.41 -4.49
CA SER A 89 -0.32 0.74 -5.50
C SER A 89 1.15 1.14 -5.40
N ILE A 90 1.39 2.43 -5.26
CA ILE A 90 2.75 2.95 -5.12
C ILE A 90 3.41 2.40 -3.86
N TYR A 91 2.66 2.31 -2.77
CA TYR A 91 3.18 1.76 -1.51
C TYR A 91 3.71 0.34 -1.74
N VAL A 92 2.93 -0.51 -2.39
CA VAL A 92 3.34 -1.89 -2.64
C VAL A 92 4.60 -1.92 -3.51
N PHE A 93 4.62 -1.12 -4.56
CA PHE A 93 5.77 -1.11 -5.47
C PHE A 93 7.03 -0.64 -4.76
N ILE A 94 6.94 0.47 -4.02
CA ILE A 94 8.11 1.04 -3.35
C ILE A 94 8.65 0.11 -2.27
N LYS A 95 7.76 -0.55 -1.54
CA LYS A 95 8.15 -1.50 -0.51
C LYS A 95 9.06 -2.59 -1.08
N TYR A 96 8.65 -3.18 -2.19
CA TYR A 96 9.44 -4.24 -2.81
C TYR A 96 10.63 -3.71 -3.59
N ALA A 97 10.54 -2.49 -4.12
CA ALA A 97 11.69 -1.87 -4.76
C ALA A 97 12.80 -1.63 -3.74
N LYS A 98 12.45 -1.18 -2.54
CA LYS A 98 13.43 -1.01 -1.47
C LYS A 98 14.02 -2.34 -1.03
N LEU A 99 13.19 -3.39 -0.99
CA LEU A 99 13.67 -4.71 -0.65
C LEU A 99 14.68 -5.21 -1.70
N LYS A 100 14.38 -5.01 -2.97
CA LYS A 100 15.28 -5.38 -4.04
C LYS A 100 16.62 -4.67 -3.91
N GLU A 101 16.57 -3.37 -3.64
CA GLU A 101 17.77 -2.58 -3.43
C GLU A 101 18.63 -3.14 -2.29
N LYS A 102 17.99 -3.49 -1.18
CA LYS A 102 18.69 -4.05 -0.03
C LYS A 102 19.30 -5.42 -0.34
N ASN A 103 18.61 -6.22 -1.13
CA ASN A 103 19.10 -7.56 -1.47
C ASN A 103 20.27 -7.52 -2.45
N GLU A 104 20.42 -6.42 -3.19
CA GLU A 104 21.51 -6.26 -4.13
C GLU A 104 22.77 -5.66 -3.49
N LYS A 105 22.69 -5.27 -2.23
CA LYS A 105 23.85 -4.77 -1.49
C LYS A 105 24.49 -5.86 -0.60
#